data_92152437e956a27a094be47422e02f4c
#
_entry.id   92152437e956a27a094be47422e02f4c
#
_cell.length_a   1.000
_cell.length_b   1.000
_cell.length_c   1.000
_cell.angle_alpha   90.00
_cell.angle_beta   90.00
_cell.angle_gamma   90.00
#
_symmetry.space_group_name_H-M   'P 1'
#
loop_
_entity.id
_entity.type
_entity.pdbx_description
1 polymer ?
#
loop_
_entity_poly.entity_id
_entity_poly.type
_entity_poly.pdbx_seq_one_letter_code
_entity_poly.pdbx_strand_id
1 'polypeptide(L)'
;MTTTVLVLVETINEYLPIIESNDFHVILAPTPAERAQAIKAHGGQIKAVLTRGPLGLYAEEIAALPLLEIICVIGAGYEQVDLQAASNRGIAVTNGAGVNASSVADHAMAMLLSLVRDIPRADAAVRRGEWPKIMRPSLAGKRLGILGLGAVGMAIAKRAHLGFDMEISYH
;
A
#
# COMPACT_ATOMS: atom_id res chain seq x y z
N MET A 1 -26.37 -0.50 -18.36
CA MET A 1 -25.97 0.88 -17.98
C MET A 1 -24.51 0.81 -17.54
N THR A 2 -23.63 1.55 -18.19
CA THR A 2 -22.20 1.58 -17.88
C THR A 2 -21.98 2.25 -16.52
N THR A 3 -21.25 1.61 -15.62
CA THR A 3 -20.95 2.17 -14.28
C THR A 3 -19.77 3.13 -14.37
N THR A 4 -19.93 4.37 -13.90
CA THR A 4 -18.86 5.36 -13.89
C THR A 4 -17.97 5.19 -12.66
N VAL A 5 -16.66 5.07 -12.90
CA VAL A 5 -15.62 4.91 -11.89
C VAL A 5 -14.66 6.10 -11.93
N LEU A 6 -14.50 6.79 -10.82
CA LEU A 6 -13.46 7.80 -10.65
C LEU A 6 -12.15 7.14 -10.17
N VAL A 7 -11.10 7.29 -10.95
CA VAL A 7 -9.78 6.72 -10.66
C VAL A 7 -8.82 7.84 -10.27
N LEU A 8 -8.32 7.79 -9.03
CA LEU A 8 -7.43 8.79 -8.44
C LEU A 8 -5.95 8.39 -8.49
N VAL A 9 -5.62 7.26 -9.13
CA VAL A 9 -4.30 6.62 -9.05
C VAL A 9 -3.71 6.42 -10.43
N GLU A 10 -2.56 7.04 -10.72
CA GLU A 10 -1.83 6.88 -12.01
C GLU A 10 -1.20 5.48 -12.17
N THR A 11 -0.78 4.87 -11.06
CA THR A 11 0.01 3.61 -11.10
C THR A 11 -0.75 2.41 -11.65
N ILE A 12 -2.01 2.57 -12.01
CA ILE A 12 -2.86 1.50 -12.57
C ILE A 12 -3.18 1.72 -14.05
N ASN A 13 -2.51 2.65 -14.72
CA ASN A 13 -2.81 2.97 -16.13
C ASN A 13 -2.77 1.73 -17.04
N GLU A 14 -1.88 0.78 -16.78
CA GLU A 14 -1.80 -0.49 -17.51
C GLU A 14 -3.03 -1.40 -17.32
N TYR A 15 -3.79 -1.20 -16.24
CA TYR A 15 -4.99 -1.99 -15.92
C TYR A 15 -6.30 -1.30 -16.36
N LEU A 16 -6.26 -0.02 -16.75
CA LEU A 16 -7.46 0.71 -17.17
C LEU A 16 -8.21 0.02 -18.32
N PRO A 17 -7.54 -0.52 -19.35
CA PRO A 17 -8.23 -1.24 -20.42
C PRO A 17 -9.02 -2.47 -19.93
N ILE A 18 -8.56 -3.11 -18.85
CA ILE A 18 -9.25 -4.26 -18.25
C ILE A 18 -10.53 -3.78 -17.55
N ILE A 19 -10.48 -2.63 -16.87
CA ILE A 19 -11.64 -2.04 -16.21
C ILE A 19 -12.66 -1.63 -17.28
N GLU A 20 -12.24 -0.94 -18.33
CA GLU A 20 -13.10 -0.47 -19.41
C GLU A 20 -13.73 -1.61 -20.22
N SER A 21 -12.99 -2.71 -20.45
CA SER A 21 -13.50 -3.91 -21.14
C SER A 21 -14.60 -4.65 -20.37
N ASN A 22 -14.81 -4.31 -19.09
CA ASN A 22 -15.89 -4.85 -18.24
C ASN A 22 -17.05 -3.88 -18.04
N ASP A 23 -17.35 -3.04 -19.03
CA ASP A 23 -18.45 -2.09 -19.03
C ASP A 23 -18.38 -0.99 -17.96
N PHE A 24 -17.17 -0.63 -17.51
CA PHE A 24 -16.96 0.54 -16.68
C PHE A 24 -16.52 1.75 -17.52
N HIS A 25 -17.10 2.91 -17.24
CA HIS A 25 -16.63 4.18 -17.77
C HIS A 25 -15.66 4.82 -16.79
N VAL A 26 -14.37 4.92 -17.18
CA VAL A 26 -13.29 5.41 -16.32
C VAL A 26 -13.12 6.92 -16.48
N ILE A 27 -13.11 7.64 -15.36
CA ILE A 27 -12.67 9.03 -15.26
C ILE A 27 -11.36 9.04 -14.48
N LEU A 28 -10.24 9.27 -15.17
CA LEU A 28 -8.92 9.36 -14.55
C LEU A 28 -8.68 10.79 -14.07
N ALA A 29 -8.37 10.97 -12.79
CA ALA A 29 -8.16 12.28 -12.16
C ALA A 29 -7.11 12.18 -11.02
N PRO A 30 -5.82 11.94 -11.35
CA PRO A 30 -4.79 11.65 -10.37
C PRO A 30 -4.29 12.88 -9.59
N THR A 31 -4.43 14.08 -10.14
CA THR A 31 -4.03 15.31 -9.45
C THR A 31 -5.18 15.93 -8.66
N PRO A 32 -4.88 16.72 -7.60
CA PRO A 32 -5.93 17.41 -6.83
C PRO A 32 -6.84 18.30 -7.69
N ALA A 33 -6.29 18.98 -8.71
CA ALA A 33 -7.07 19.84 -9.59
C ALA A 33 -8.02 19.04 -10.48
N GLU A 34 -7.53 17.95 -11.11
CA GLU A 34 -8.34 17.04 -11.92
C GLU A 34 -9.42 16.37 -11.09
N ARG A 35 -9.09 15.94 -9.87
CA ARG A 35 -10.01 15.34 -8.91
C ARG A 35 -11.16 16.29 -8.58
N ALA A 36 -10.87 17.54 -8.22
CA ALA A 36 -11.89 18.54 -7.93
C ALA A 36 -12.77 18.82 -9.16
N GLN A 37 -12.15 18.92 -10.35
CA GLN A 37 -12.88 19.14 -11.61
C GLN A 37 -13.77 17.94 -11.97
N ALA A 38 -13.26 16.71 -11.84
CA ALA A 38 -14.02 15.49 -12.14
C ALA A 38 -15.23 15.33 -11.21
N ILE A 39 -15.04 15.56 -9.91
CA ILE A 39 -16.15 15.53 -8.94
C ILE A 39 -17.19 16.59 -9.27
N LYS A 40 -16.76 17.82 -9.59
CA LYS A 40 -17.68 18.91 -9.95
C LYS A 40 -18.45 18.61 -11.24
N ALA A 41 -17.81 18.06 -12.25
CA ALA A 41 -18.42 17.83 -13.57
C ALA A 41 -19.25 16.53 -13.62
N HIS A 42 -18.86 15.49 -12.90
CA HIS A 42 -19.41 14.14 -13.06
C HIS A 42 -19.91 13.52 -11.76
N GLY A 43 -19.90 14.24 -10.63
CA GLY A 43 -20.24 13.69 -9.31
C GLY A 43 -21.60 12.99 -9.26
N GLY A 44 -22.59 13.49 -10.00
CA GLY A 44 -23.91 12.87 -10.10
C GLY A 44 -23.97 11.54 -10.87
N GLN A 45 -22.87 11.07 -11.45
CA GLN A 45 -22.80 9.82 -12.24
C GLN A 45 -21.84 8.80 -11.64
N ILE A 46 -20.92 9.24 -10.75
CA ILE A 46 -19.88 8.40 -10.17
C ILE A 46 -20.48 7.46 -9.14
N LYS A 47 -20.32 6.16 -9.37
CA LYS A 47 -20.79 5.09 -8.49
C LYS A 47 -19.65 4.40 -7.73
N ALA A 48 -18.44 4.45 -8.26
CA ALA A 48 -17.28 3.86 -7.62
C ALA A 48 -16.08 4.82 -7.64
N VAL A 49 -15.26 4.77 -6.60
CA VAL A 49 -13.98 5.50 -6.53
C VAL A 49 -12.87 4.50 -6.30
N LEU A 50 -11.81 4.59 -7.11
CA LEU A 50 -10.58 3.84 -6.92
C LEU A 50 -9.49 4.79 -6.43
N THR A 51 -9.00 4.56 -5.23
CA THR A 51 -8.03 5.41 -4.54
C THR A 51 -6.90 4.59 -3.90
N ARG A 52 -6.03 5.22 -3.13
CA ARG A 52 -5.02 4.57 -2.26
C ARG A 52 -4.95 5.29 -0.92
N GLY A 53 -4.40 4.63 0.13
CA GLY A 53 -4.36 5.14 1.50
C GLY A 53 -3.98 6.62 1.62
N PRO A 54 -2.83 7.07 1.08
CA PRO A 54 -2.39 8.47 1.19
C PRO A 54 -3.24 9.48 0.41
N LEU A 55 -3.99 9.05 -0.60
CA LEU A 55 -4.90 9.93 -1.37
C LEU A 55 -6.28 10.02 -0.73
N GLY A 56 -6.77 8.91 -0.19
CA GLY A 56 -8.05 8.83 0.50
C GLY A 56 -9.26 9.27 -0.32
N LEU A 57 -10.35 9.55 0.39
CA LEU A 57 -11.55 10.24 -0.06
C LEU A 57 -12.19 10.92 1.16
N TYR A 58 -12.30 12.25 1.14
CA TYR A 58 -12.73 13.04 2.28
C TYR A 58 -14.25 13.22 2.37
N ALA A 59 -14.76 13.61 3.54
CA ALA A 59 -16.19 13.73 3.80
C ALA A 59 -16.93 14.63 2.78
N GLU A 60 -16.33 15.79 2.45
CA GLU A 60 -16.91 16.72 1.48
C GLU A 60 -16.98 16.14 0.06
N GLU A 61 -16.00 15.34 -0.32
CA GLU A 61 -15.97 14.67 -1.62
C GLU A 61 -17.00 13.54 -1.67
N ILE A 62 -17.08 12.74 -0.60
CA ILE A 62 -18.11 11.72 -0.45
C ILE A 62 -19.51 12.37 -0.55
N ALA A 63 -19.71 13.51 0.10
CA ALA A 63 -20.99 14.25 0.02
C ALA A 63 -21.32 14.75 -1.40
N ALA A 64 -20.30 15.11 -2.18
CA ALA A 64 -20.44 15.57 -3.57
C ALA A 64 -20.71 14.44 -4.58
N LEU A 65 -20.69 13.17 -4.16
CA LEU A 65 -20.90 11.97 -4.98
C LEU A 65 -22.22 11.26 -4.58
N PRO A 66 -23.39 11.77 -4.94
CA PRO A 66 -24.68 11.27 -4.42
C PRO A 66 -24.96 9.81 -4.77
N LEU A 67 -24.43 9.29 -5.88
CA LEU A 67 -24.63 7.91 -6.33
C LEU A 67 -23.49 6.96 -5.94
N LEU A 68 -22.53 7.40 -5.11
CA LEU A 68 -21.40 6.57 -4.70
C LEU A 68 -21.86 5.36 -3.90
N GLU A 69 -21.49 4.18 -4.36
CA GLU A 69 -21.84 2.88 -3.78
C GLU A 69 -20.62 2.19 -3.12
N ILE A 70 -19.41 2.42 -3.68
CA ILE A 70 -18.19 1.74 -3.22
C ILE A 70 -16.94 2.61 -3.36
N ILE A 71 -16.05 2.51 -2.38
CA ILE A 71 -14.69 3.07 -2.39
C ILE A 71 -13.71 1.89 -2.34
N CYS A 72 -12.93 1.71 -3.41
CA CYS A 72 -11.91 0.69 -3.50
C CYS A 72 -10.53 1.30 -3.24
N VAL A 73 -9.86 0.84 -2.19
CA VAL A 73 -8.52 1.33 -1.83
C VAL A 73 -7.46 0.32 -2.29
N ILE A 74 -6.59 0.76 -3.20
CA ILE A 74 -5.45 -0.06 -3.65
C ILE A 74 -4.41 -0.13 -2.53
N GLY A 75 -4.02 -1.35 -2.16
CA GLY A 75 -3.11 -1.60 -1.05
C GLY A 75 -3.81 -1.75 0.29
N ALA A 76 -3.04 -1.86 1.36
CA ALA A 76 -3.56 -2.18 2.69
C ALA A 76 -4.03 -0.94 3.47
N GLY A 77 -3.36 0.21 3.29
CA GLY A 77 -3.65 1.45 4.03
C GLY A 77 -4.91 2.15 3.48
N TYR A 78 -5.69 2.74 4.38
CA TYR A 78 -6.91 3.52 4.07
C TYR A 78 -7.07 4.75 4.97
N GLU A 79 -5.96 5.25 5.48
CA GLU A 79 -5.89 6.24 6.56
C GLU A 79 -6.58 7.57 6.21
N GLN A 80 -6.63 7.92 4.93
CA GLN A 80 -7.23 9.17 4.43
C GLN A 80 -8.65 8.99 3.86
N VAL A 81 -9.25 7.80 3.99
CA VAL A 81 -10.67 7.61 3.66
C VAL A 81 -11.53 7.93 4.87
N ASP A 82 -12.50 8.82 4.71
CA ASP A 82 -13.47 9.11 5.78
C ASP A 82 -14.47 7.95 5.90
N LEU A 83 -14.10 6.98 6.75
CA LEU A 83 -14.92 5.80 7.01
C LEU A 83 -16.27 6.15 7.65
N GLN A 84 -16.33 7.21 8.47
CA GLN A 84 -17.57 7.60 9.11
C GLN A 84 -18.56 8.19 8.10
N ALA A 85 -18.07 9.06 7.21
CA ALA A 85 -18.89 9.61 6.14
C ALA A 85 -19.38 8.51 5.17
N ALA A 86 -18.52 7.54 4.82
CA ALA A 86 -18.90 6.39 4.00
C ALA A 86 -19.96 5.53 4.69
N SER A 87 -19.73 5.16 5.96
CA SER A 87 -20.65 4.35 6.75
C SER A 87 -22.03 4.98 6.94
N ASN A 88 -22.08 6.29 7.21
CA ASN A 88 -23.33 7.04 7.38
C ASN A 88 -24.23 6.99 6.14
N ARG A 89 -23.63 6.74 4.97
CA ARG A 89 -24.31 6.63 3.68
C ARG A 89 -24.44 5.19 3.16
N GLY A 90 -24.00 4.20 3.92
CA GLY A 90 -24.02 2.80 3.50
C GLY A 90 -23.07 2.48 2.34
N ILE A 91 -22.04 3.30 2.14
CA ILE A 91 -21.03 3.12 1.07
C ILE A 91 -20.03 2.04 1.53
N ALA A 92 -19.84 1.02 0.70
CA ALA A 92 -18.85 -0.02 0.97
C ALA A 92 -17.42 0.53 0.82
N VAL A 93 -16.53 0.19 1.75
CA VAL A 93 -15.09 0.50 1.64
C VAL A 93 -14.31 -0.80 1.66
N THR A 94 -13.48 -1.01 0.64
CA THR A 94 -12.64 -2.20 0.50
C THR A 94 -11.16 -1.81 0.41
N ASN A 95 -10.29 -2.69 0.88
CA ASN A 95 -8.85 -2.52 0.75
C ASN A 95 -8.15 -3.86 0.45
N GLY A 96 -6.88 -3.79 0.09
CA GLY A 96 -6.02 -4.94 -0.16
C GLY A 96 -5.30 -5.45 1.09
N ALA A 97 -6.02 -5.67 2.20
CA ALA A 97 -5.41 -6.16 3.43
C ALA A 97 -4.63 -7.46 3.22
N GLY A 98 -3.34 -7.48 3.58
CA GLY A 98 -2.48 -8.65 3.50
C GLY A 98 -1.88 -8.97 2.12
N VAL A 99 -2.37 -8.36 1.02
CA VAL A 99 -1.92 -8.69 -0.35
C VAL A 99 -0.42 -8.45 -0.57
N ASN A 100 0.17 -7.49 0.12
CA ASN A 100 1.58 -7.14 0.02
C ASN A 100 2.43 -7.62 1.22
N ALA A 101 1.86 -8.38 2.15
CA ALA A 101 2.54 -8.77 3.39
C ALA A 101 3.86 -9.52 3.13
N SER A 102 3.89 -10.39 2.11
CA SER A 102 5.11 -11.11 1.72
C SER A 102 6.21 -10.16 1.24
N SER A 103 5.89 -9.27 0.30
CA SER A 103 6.85 -8.31 -0.26
C SER A 103 7.39 -7.34 0.80
N VAL A 104 6.51 -6.88 1.71
CA VAL A 104 6.90 -6.00 2.81
C VAL A 104 7.81 -6.74 3.80
N ALA A 105 7.53 -8.02 4.07
CA ALA A 105 8.39 -8.85 4.92
C ALA A 105 9.77 -9.09 4.27
N ASP A 106 9.83 -9.34 2.96
CA ASP A 106 11.10 -9.45 2.23
C ASP A 106 11.92 -8.17 2.33
N HIS A 107 11.27 -7.02 2.15
CA HIS A 107 11.93 -5.71 2.29
C HIS A 107 12.44 -5.47 3.72
N ALA A 108 11.65 -5.80 4.73
CA ALA A 108 12.07 -5.69 6.14
C ALA A 108 13.29 -6.55 6.44
N MET A 109 13.33 -7.80 5.95
CA MET A 109 14.48 -8.68 6.10
C MET A 109 15.71 -8.17 5.33
N ALA A 110 15.51 -7.61 4.13
CA ALA A 110 16.59 -6.99 3.35
C ALA A 110 17.21 -5.79 4.09
N MET A 111 16.38 -4.93 4.68
CA MET A 111 16.85 -3.80 5.50
C MET A 111 17.61 -4.28 6.75
N LEU A 112 17.08 -5.29 7.46
CA LEU A 112 17.73 -5.88 8.64
C LEU A 112 19.10 -6.46 8.28
N LEU A 113 19.18 -7.22 7.21
CA LEU A 113 20.44 -7.79 6.71
C LEU A 113 21.41 -6.69 6.26
N SER A 114 20.93 -5.68 5.54
CA SER A 114 21.72 -4.54 5.10
C SER A 114 22.36 -3.80 6.28
N LEU A 115 21.58 -3.59 7.36
CA LEU A 115 22.05 -2.95 8.58
C LEU A 115 23.11 -3.81 9.29
N VAL A 116 22.78 -5.07 9.58
CA VAL A 116 23.65 -5.96 10.38
C VAL A 116 24.94 -6.31 9.64
N ARG A 117 24.88 -6.47 8.32
CA ARG A 117 26.02 -6.76 7.47
C ARG A 117 26.74 -5.54 6.94
N ASP A 118 26.21 -4.33 7.20
CA ASP A 118 26.77 -3.03 6.74
C ASP A 118 26.95 -2.96 5.22
N ILE A 119 25.97 -3.49 4.49
CA ILE A 119 26.04 -3.64 3.02
C ILE A 119 26.24 -2.29 2.32
N PRO A 120 25.54 -1.20 2.67
CA PRO A 120 25.71 0.08 1.96
C PRO A 120 27.13 0.65 2.07
N ARG A 121 27.78 0.51 3.23
CA ARG A 121 29.18 0.97 3.40
C ARG A 121 30.16 0.08 2.65
N ALA A 122 29.93 -1.23 2.65
CA ALA A 122 30.76 -2.18 1.91
C ALA A 122 30.68 -1.91 0.40
N ASP A 123 29.46 -1.73 -0.14
CA ASP A 123 29.26 -1.38 -1.55
C ASP A 123 29.96 -0.04 -1.92
N ALA A 124 29.76 0.99 -1.10
CA ALA A 124 30.41 2.28 -1.33
C ALA A 124 31.95 2.19 -1.31
N ALA A 125 32.52 1.39 -0.39
CA ALA A 125 33.97 1.18 -0.32
C ALA A 125 34.50 0.46 -1.57
N VAL A 126 33.82 -0.62 -1.99
CA VAL A 126 34.22 -1.37 -3.20
C VAL A 126 34.14 -0.48 -4.45
N ARG A 127 33.15 0.38 -4.58
CA ARG A 127 33.05 1.34 -5.70
C ARG A 127 34.19 2.37 -5.73
N ARG A 128 34.82 2.64 -4.59
CA ARG A 128 36.04 3.48 -4.50
C ARG A 128 37.33 2.68 -4.69
N GLY A 129 37.25 1.38 -4.98
CA GLY A 129 38.44 0.51 -5.13
C GLY A 129 39.04 0.05 -3.79
N GLU A 130 38.31 0.23 -2.67
CA GLU A 130 38.70 -0.21 -1.35
C GLU A 130 38.20 -1.65 -1.10
N TRP A 131 38.88 -2.40 -0.20
CA TRP A 131 38.47 -3.74 0.17
C TRP A 131 38.54 -3.93 1.69
N PRO A 132 37.70 -3.27 2.49
CA PRO A 132 37.78 -3.35 3.93
C PRO A 132 37.29 -4.73 4.43
N LYS A 133 38.16 -5.46 5.11
CA LYS A 133 37.78 -6.71 5.80
C LYS A 133 37.32 -6.39 7.21
N ILE A 134 36.05 -6.10 7.38
CA ILE A 134 35.45 -5.77 8.68
C ILE A 134 34.54 -6.93 9.10
N MET A 135 34.75 -7.47 10.30
CA MET A 135 33.85 -8.48 10.86
C MET A 135 32.50 -7.84 11.20
N ARG A 136 31.46 -8.50 10.82
CA ARG A 136 30.06 -8.07 11.10
C ARG A 136 29.29 -9.22 11.78
N PRO A 137 28.37 -8.91 12.70
CA PRO A 137 27.59 -9.95 13.37
C PRO A 137 26.70 -10.73 12.39
N SER A 138 26.35 -11.96 12.80
CA SER A 138 25.32 -12.77 12.13
C SER A 138 23.96 -12.54 12.77
N LEU A 139 22.88 -12.81 12.05
CA LEU A 139 21.53 -12.89 12.60
C LEU A 139 21.26 -14.23 13.28
N ALA A 140 22.01 -15.28 12.94
CA ALA A 140 21.78 -16.63 13.46
C ALA A 140 21.75 -16.65 14.99
N GLY A 141 20.72 -17.23 15.55
CA GLY A 141 20.48 -17.36 16.98
C GLY A 141 20.22 -16.04 17.74
N LYS A 142 20.03 -14.92 17.03
CA LYS A 142 19.68 -13.64 17.65
C LYS A 142 18.18 -13.59 17.97
N ARG A 143 17.80 -12.71 18.90
CA ARG A 143 16.38 -12.44 19.19
C ARG A 143 15.88 -11.28 18.34
N LEU A 144 14.69 -11.46 17.73
CA LEU A 144 13.95 -10.43 17.03
C LEU A 144 12.67 -10.09 17.78
N GLY A 145 12.55 -8.82 18.20
CA GLY A 145 11.31 -8.27 18.75
C GLY A 145 10.42 -7.74 17.63
N ILE A 146 9.13 -8.09 17.63
CA ILE A 146 8.16 -7.65 16.65
C ILE A 146 7.02 -6.91 17.36
N LEU A 147 6.80 -5.65 17.01
CA LEU A 147 5.65 -4.89 17.47
C LEU A 147 4.51 -5.04 16.45
N GLY A 148 3.45 -5.77 16.83
CA GLY A 148 2.34 -6.13 15.96
C GLY A 148 2.58 -7.41 15.16
N LEU A 149 1.88 -8.49 15.52
CA LEU A 149 1.97 -9.80 14.87
C LEU A 149 0.81 -10.03 13.87
N GLY A 150 0.48 -9.01 13.08
CA GLY A 150 -0.44 -9.11 11.96
C GLY A 150 0.19 -9.84 10.75
N ALA A 151 -0.43 -9.70 9.56
CA ALA A 151 0.03 -10.39 8.35
C ALA A 151 1.51 -10.16 8.03
N VAL A 152 1.99 -8.91 8.12
CA VAL A 152 3.39 -8.56 7.87
C VAL A 152 4.30 -9.08 8.98
N GLY A 153 3.95 -8.83 10.26
CA GLY A 153 4.75 -9.30 11.41
C GLY A 153 4.92 -10.81 11.42
N MET A 154 3.86 -11.56 11.13
CA MET A 154 3.90 -13.02 11.01
C MET A 154 4.79 -13.47 9.85
N ALA A 155 4.72 -12.78 8.70
CA ALA A 155 5.56 -13.09 7.54
C ALA A 155 7.05 -12.82 7.82
N ILE A 156 7.38 -11.77 8.58
CA ILE A 156 8.75 -11.48 9.06
C ILE A 156 9.20 -12.54 10.06
N ALA A 157 8.38 -12.85 11.07
CA ALA A 157 8.67 -13.85 12.08
C ALA A 157 9.05 -15.20 11.46
N LYS A 158 8.24 -15.65 10.50
CA LYS A 158 8.48 -16.90 9.77
C LYS A 158 9.83 -16.91 9.05
N ARG A 159 10.18 -15.82 8.36
CA ARG A 159 11.47 -15.69 7.64
C ARG A 159 12.65 -15.66 8.60
N ALA A 160 12.54 -14.88 9.66
CA ALA A 160 13.61 -14.74 10.65
C ALA A 160 13.87 -16.06 11.41
N HIS A 161 12.79 -16.73 11.83
CA HIS A 161 12.90 -18.01 12.54
C HIS A 161 13.43 -19.13 11.64
N LEU A 162 12.79 -19.38 10.52
CA LEU A 162 13.13 -20.51 9.66
C LEU A 162 14.41 -20.30 8.83
N GLY A 163 14.74 -19.05 8.48
CA GLY A 163 15.90 -18.73 7.65
C GLY A 163 17.18 -18.40 8.42
N PHE A 164 17.05 -17.95 9.68
CA PHE A 164 18.17 -17.45 10.47
C PHE A 164 18.21 -18.02 11.90
N ASP A 165 17.39 -19.01 12.24
CA ASP A 165 17.28 -19.59 13.57
C ASP A 165 17.08 -18.55 14.68
N MET A 166 16.37 -17.45 14.36
CA MET A 166 16.14 -16.37 15.32
C MET A 166 15.06 -16.75 16.33
N GLU A 167 15.26 -16.35 17.58
CA GLU A 167 14.18 -16.36 18.58
C GLU A 167 13.24 -15.19 18.31
N ILE A 168 11.93 -15.46 18.28
CA ILE A 168 10.91 -14.42 18.06
C ILE A 168 10.25 -14.05 19.37
N SER A 169 10.21 -12.77 19.69
CA SER A 169 9.35 -12.19 20.71
C SER A 169 8.43 -11.14 20.08
N TYR A 170 7.20 -11.03 20.56
CA TYR A 170 6.24 -10.10 19.97
C TYR A 170 5.33 -9.47 21.04
N HIS A 171 4.73 -8.35 20.70
CA HIS A 171 3.75 -7.63 21.51
C HIS A 171 2.60 -7.18 20.63
#